data_c3af7bfdee98edd162691bba301c1a05
#
_entry.id   c3af7bfdee98edd162691bba301c1a05
#
_cell.length_a   1.000
_cell.length_b   1.000
_cell.length_c   1.000
_cell.angle_alpha   90.00
_cell.angle_beta   90.00
_cell.angle_gamma   90.00
#
_symmetry.space_group_name_H-M   'P 1'
#
loop_
_entity.id
_entity.type
_entity.pdbx_description
1 polymer ?
#
loop_
_entity_poly.entity_id
_entity_poly.type
_entity_poly.pdbx_seq_one_letter_code
_entity_poly.pdbx_strand_id
1 'polypeptide(L)'
;IAAKNHIEWQSKNDDFLGNSQSIGVDLCCKKVSTKTKKATDKDWYFEDLCVDNTAKTVAYLCKKYNIDLDHVIRHCDATGKLCPRPFVSLSDDEANGEKWIEFKNSVKSYIDCNIEVEFI
;
A
#
# COMPACT_ATOMS: atom_id res chain seq x y z
N ILE A 1 0.00 -13.00 -13.34
CA ILE A 1 1.37 -12.53 -13.01
C ILE A 1 1.38 -12.18 -11.52
N ALA A 2 2.21 -12.86 -10.76
CA ALA A 2 2.38 -12.56 -9.34
C ALA A 2 3.22 -11.29 -9.16
N ALA A 3 2.87 -10.50 -8.17
CA ALA A 3 3.65 -9.33 -7.82
C ALA A 3 5.01 -9.76 -7.24
N LYS A 4 6.01 -8.92 -7.47
CA LYS A 4 7.34 -9.12 -6.88
C LYS A 4 7.24 -9.20 -5.36
N ASN A 5 7.98 -10.13 -4.75
CA ASN A 5 8.04 -10.35 -3.31
C ASN A 5 6.79 -10.98 -2.65
N HIS A 6 5.76 -11.34 -3.42
CA HIS A 6 4.56 -11.99 -2.87
C HIS A 6 4.87 -13.33 -2.20
N ILE A 7 5.67 -14.18 -2.85
CA ILE A 7 6.04 -15.50 -2.31
C ILE A 7 6.83 -15.35 -1.00
N GLU A 8 7.73 -14.39 -0.94
CA GLU A 8 8.51 -14.12 0.27
C GLU A 8 7.61 -13.70 1.43
N TRP A 9 6.66 -12.83 1.19
CA TRP A 9 5.72 -12.39 2.22
C TRP A 9 4.84 -13.55 2.69
N GLN A 10 4.28 -14.35 1.78
CA GLN A 10 3.44 -15.50 2.12
C GLN A 10 4.17 -16.52 2.98
N SER A 11 5.44 -16.79 2.70
CA SER A 11 6.21 -17.76 3.48
C SER A 11 6.42 -17.34 4.94
N LYS A 12 6.37 -16.03 5.23
CA LYS A 12 6.48 -15.47 6.57
C LYS A 12 5.13 -15.29 7.27
N ASN A 13 4.03 -15.31 6.54
CA ASN A 13 2.68 -14.96 7.02
C ASN A 13 1.63 -15.99 6.57
N ASP A 14 1.96 -17.27 6.68
CA ASP A 14 1.11 -18.38 6.25
C ASP A 14 -0.19 -18.53 7.08
N ASP A 15 -0.23 -17.93 8.27
CA ASP A 15 -1.39 -17.88 9.14
C ASP A 15 -2.36 -16.72 8.85
N PHE A 16 -2.06 -15.88 7.86
CA PHE A 16 -2.91 -14.74 7.48
C PHE A 16 -4.21 -15.21 6.84
N LEU A 17 -5.35 -14.84 7.43
CA LEU A 17 -6.69 -15.28 7.02
C LEU A 17 -7.46 -14.24 6.18
N GLY A 18 -6.79 -13.22 5.65
CA GLY A 18 -7.38 -12.23 4.77
C GLY A 18 -8.30 -11.22 5.48
N ASN A 19 -9.42 -10.90 4.85
CA ASN A 19 -10.32 -9.83 5.31
C ASN A 19 -10.89 -10.04 6.71
N SER A 20 -10.95 -11.27 7.19
CA SER A 20 -11.45 -11.56 8.54
C SER A 20 -10.52 -11.08 9.66
N GLN A 21 -9.26 -10.77 9.34
CA GLN A 21 -8.24 -10.37 10.31
C GLN A 21 -7.58 -9.02 9.98
N SER A 22 -8.10 -8.28 9.02
CA SER A 22 -7.46 -7.07 8.54
C SER A 22 -8.44 -5.92 8.35
N ILE A 23 -7.88 -4.71 8.34
CA ILE A 23 -8.60 -3.50 7.96
C ILE A 23 -8.18 -3.17 6.53
N GLY A 24 -9.16 -3.06 5.62
CA GLY A 24 -8.91 -2.65 4.25
C GLY A 24 -8.90 -1.13 4.11
N VAL A 25 -7.91 -0.61 3.41
CA VAL A 25 -7.81 0.82 3.06
C VAL A 25 -7.59 0.93 1.56
N ASP A 26 -8.51 1.61 0.89
CA ASP A 26 -8.46 1.83 -0.56
C ASP A 26 -8.04 3.28 -0.85
N LEU A 27 -7.12 3.45 -1.81
CA LEU A 27 -6.70 4.76 -2.30
C LEU A 27 -7.30 5.02 -3.67
N CYS A 28 -7.72 6.27 -3.91
CA CYS A 28 -8.19 6.69 -5.21
C CYS A 28 -7.04 6.67 -6.22
N CYS A 29 -7.13 5.80 -7.22
CA CYS A 29 -6.11 5.64 -8.25
C CYS A 29 -6.53 6.35 -9.53
N LYS A 30 -5.58 7.02 -10.17
CA LYS A 30 -5.77 7.73 -11.44
C LYS A 30 -4.90 7.14 -12.54
N LYS A 31 -5.20 7.48 -13.77
CA LYS A 31 -4.47 7.02 -14.93
C LYS A 31 -4.22 8.17 -15.91
N VAL A 32 -3.01 8.26 -16.43
CA VAL A 32 -2.62 9.31 -17.39
C VAL A 32 -3.36 9.11 -18.73
N SER A 33 -3.26 7.91 -19.31
CA SER A 33 -3.97 7.57 -20.54
C SER A 33 -5.22 6.76 -20.23
N THR A 34 -6.37 7.19 -20.76
CA THR A 34 -7.64 6.49 -20.60
C THR A 34 -7.97 5.57 -21.79
N LYS A 35 -7.10 5.49 -22.80
CA LYS A 35 -7.28 4.62 -23.97
C LYS A 35 -7.24 3.14 -23.58
N THR A 36 -6.39 2.77 -22.64
CA THR A 36 -6.32 1.44 -22.06
C THR A 36 -6.37 1.56 -20.54
N LYS A 37 -6.98 0.57 -19.87
CA LYS A 37 -7.11 0.53 -18.40
C LYS A 37 -6.77 -0.86 -17.89
N LYS A 38 -5.66 -1.43 -18.37
CA LYS A 38 -5.19 -2.74 -17.92
C LYS A 38 -4.42 -2.60 -16.62
N ALA A 39 -4.53 -3.58 -15.74
CA ALA A 39 -3.77 -3.60 -14.49
C ALA A 39 -2.25 -3.56 -14.73
N THR A 40 -1.79 -4.07 -15.87
CA THR A 40 -0.36 -4.08 -16.24
C THR A 40 0.14 -2.76 -16.81
N ASP A 41 -0.74 -1.80 -17.13
CA ASP A 41 -0.33 -0.49 -17.62
C ASP A 41 0.55 0.22 -16.58
N LYS A 42 1.53 0.99 -17.06
CA LYS A 42 2.55 1.60 -16.19
C LYS A 42 2.20 3.01 -15.72
N ASP A 43 1.12 3.60 -16.23
CA ASP A 43 0.75 4.99 -16.01
C ASP A 43 -0.36 5.21 -14.97
N TRP A 44 -0.65 4.20 -14.16
CA TRP A 44 -1.46 4.32 -12.96
C TRP A 44 -0.70 5.12 -11.90
N TYR A 45 -1.36 6.05 -11.23
CA TYR A 45 -0.72 6.85 -10.19
C TYR A 45 -1.69 7.27 -9.09
N PHE A 46 -1.12 7.64 -7.95
CA PHE A 46 -1.83 8.33 -6.86
C PHE A 46 -1.40 9.79 -6.83
N GLU A 47 -2.33 10.68 -6.54
CA GLU A 47 -1.97 12.06 -6.24
C GLU A 47 -1.26 12.16 -4.89
N ASP A 48 -0.31 13.09 -4.78
CA ASP A 48 0.52 13.26 -3.57
C ASP A 48 -0.33 13.51 -2.33
N LEU A 49 -1.38 14.32 -2.44
CA LEU A 49 -2.29 14.60 -1.32
C LEU A 49 -3.03 13.34 -0.86
N CYS A 50 -3.44 12.49 -1.80
CA CYS A 50 -4.07 11.20 -1.48
C CYS A 50 -3.11 10.31 -0.71
N VAL A 51 -1.86 10.21 -1.15
CA VAL A 51 -0.82 9.41 -0.49
C VAL A 51 -0.55 9.93 0.91
N ASP A 52 -0.39 11.23 1.07
CA ASP A 52 -0.10 11.85 2.37
C ASP A 52 -1.25 11.66 3.36
N ASN A 53 -2.48 11.91 2.94
CA ASN A 53 -3.67 11.71 3.78
C ASN A 53 -3.84 10.24 4.17
N THR A 54 -3.55 9.33 3.25
CA THR A 54 -3.61 7.89 3.53
C THR A 54 -2.53 7.48 4.54
N ALA A 55 -1.32 8.02 4.41
CA ALA A 55 -0.24 7.75 5.37
C ALA A 55 -0.62 8.19 6.78
N LYS A 56 -1.25 9.35 6.94
CA LYS A 56 -1.78 9.84 8.22
C LYS A 56 -2.85 8.91 8.79
N THR A 57 -3.78 8.49 7.94
CA THR A 57 -4.88 7.59 8.33
C THR A 57 -4.34 6.23 8.79
N VAL A 58 -3.40 5.66 8.03
CA VAL A 58 -2.78 4.38 8.38
C VAL A 58 -1.99 4.50 9.69
N ALA A 59 -1.25 5.59 9.89
CA ALA A 59 -0.55 5.86 11.14
C ALA A 59 -1.51 5.90 12.34
N TYR A 60 -2.64 6.58 12.17
CA TYR A 60 -3.70 6.61 13.19
C TYR A 60 -4.21 5.21 13.53
N LEU A 61 -4.50 4.40 12.51
CA LEU A 61 -4.99 3.03 12.72
C LEU A 61 -3.94 2.15 13.40
N CYS A 62 -2.67 2.30 13.04
CA CYS A 62 -1.58 1.57 13.69
C CYS A 62 -1.51 1.89 15.20
N LYS A 63 -1.65 3.15 15.57
CA LYS A 63 -1.66 3.57 16.98
C LYS A 63 -2.90 3.08 17.71
N LYS A 64 -4.07 3.23 17.09
CA LYS A 64 -5.35 2.88 17.71
C LYS A 64 -5.47 1.40 18.02
N TYR A 65 -5.02 0.56 17.09
CA TYR A 65 -5.16 -0.91 17.19
C TYR A 65 -3.87 -1.62 17.51
N ASN A 66 -2.82 -0.88 17.85
CA ASN A 66 -1.49 -1.43 18.16
C ASN A 66 -0.97 -2.37 17.06
N ILE A 67 -1.00 -1.87 15.82
CA ILE A 67 -0.55 -2.60 14.63
C ILE A 67 0.89 -2.20 14.33
N ASP A 68 1.78 -3.19 14.23
CA ASP A 68 3.16 -2.96 13.82
C ASP A 68 3.24 -2.56 12.35
N LEU A 69 4.22 -1.74 12.01
CA LEU A 69 4.41 -1.29 10.63
C LEU A 69 4.61 -2.44 9.65
N ASP A 70 5.21 -3.55 10.10
CA ASP A 70 5.38 -4.76 9.30
C ASP A 70 4.06 -5.43 8.91
N HIS A 71 2.98 -5.13 9.61
CA HIS A 71 1.63 -5.61 9.31
C HIS A 71 0.84 -4.65 8.41
N VAL A 72 1.45 -3.55 8.00
CA VAL A 72 0.90 -2.69 6.93
C VAL A 72 1.40 -3.23 5.60
N ILE A 73 0.50 -3.85 4.84
CA ILE A 73 0.83 -4.61 3.64
C ILE A 73 -0.02 -4.16 2.46
N ARG A 74 0.45 -4.50 1.27
CA ARG A 74 -0.30 -4.31 0.03
C ARG A 74 -1.16 -5.54 -0.26
N HIS A 75 -2.20 -5.37 -1.06
CA HIS A 75 -2.99 -6.49 -1.55
C HIS A 75 -2.11 -7.51 -2.29
N CYS A 76 -1.11 -7.02 -3.04
CA CYS A 76 -0.17 -7.91 -3.74
C CYS A 76 0.65 -8.79 -2.78
N ASP A 77 0.96 -8.30 -1.60
CA ASP A 77 1.67 -9.09 -0.59
C ASP A 77 0.79 -10.24 -0.10
N ALA A 78 -0.49 -10.00 0.07
CA ALA A 78 -1.42 -11.00 0.60
C ALA A 78 -1.84 -12.05 -0.45
N THR A 79 -2.08 -11.66 -1.71
CA THR A 79 -2.71 -12.53 -2.70
C THR A 79 -1.99 -12.61 -4.05
N GLY A 80 -0.98 -11.78 -4.29
CA GLY A 80 -0.31 -11.67 -5.59
C GLY A 80 -1.04 -10.80 -6.62
N LYS A 81 -2.20 -10.23 -6.27
CA LYS A 81 -2.91 -9.31 -7.15
C LYS A 81 -2.09 -8.03 -7.36
N LEU A 82 -2.14 -7.45 -8.58
CA LEU A 82 -1.45 -6.20 -8.91
C LEU A 82 -2.15 -4.99 -8.28
N CYS A 83 -2.15 -4.92 -6.96
CA CYS A 83 -2.85 -3.89 -6.20
C CYS A 83 -2.08 -3.55 -4.92
N PRO A 84 -1.94 -2.27 -4.58
CA PRO A 84 -2.26 -1.10 -5.39
C PRO A 84 -1.21 -0.88 -6.48
N ARG A 85 -1.62 -0.82 -7.72
CA ARG A 85 -0.71 -0.81 -8.88
C ARG A 85 0.38 0.27 -8.81
N PRO A 86 0.09 1.53 -8.39
CA PRO A 86 1.13 2.55 -8.27
C PRO A 86 2.24 2.21 -7.26
N PHE A 87 2.02 1.24 -6.37
CA PHE A 87 3.01 0.78 -5.39
C PHE A 87 3.57 -0.62 -5.71
N VAL A 88 3.25 -1.16 -6.86
CA VAL A 88 3.65 -2.52 -7.27
C VAL A 88 4.46 -2.47 -8.55
N SER A 89 5.70 -2.96 -8.49
CA SER A 89 6.56 -3.10 -9.66
C SER A 89 6.39 -4.49 -10.28
N LEU A 90 6.27 -4.54 -11.61
CA LEU A 90 6.29 -5.77 -12.39
C LEU A 90 7.71 -6.14 -12.84
N SER A 91 8.60 -5.15 -12.91
CA SER A 91 9.97 -5.30 -13.39
C SER A 91 10.88 -4.30 -12.66
N ASP A 92 12.20 -4.51 -12.78
CA ASP A 92 13.18 -3.68 -12.07
C ASP A 92 13.28 -2.24 -12.63
N ASP A 93 12.72 -1.98 -13.81
CA ASP A 93 12.67 -0.64 -14.42
C ASP A 93 11.48 0.21 -13.93
N GLU A 94 10.62 -0.32 -13.08
CA GLU A 94 9.53 0.41 -12.47
C GLU A 94 9.88 0.85 -11.04
N ALA A 95 9.69 2.13 -10.74
CA ALA A 95 9.95 2.69 -9.41
C ALA A 95 8.80 2.51 -8.41
N ASN A 96 7.75 1.78 -8.77
CA ASN A 96 6.55 1.64 -7.94
C ASN A 96 6.81 0.99 -6.59
N GLY A 97 7.71 0.01 -6.55
CA GLY A 97 8.11 -0.63 -5.29
C GLY A 97 8.83 0.32 -4.34
N GLU A 98 9.60 1.27 -4.88
CA GLU A 98 10.26 2.31 -4.09
C GLU A 98 9.23 3.29 -3.51
N LYS A 99 8.20 3.62 -4.27
CA LYS A 99 7.09 4.46 -3.78
C LYS A 99 6.36 3.81 -2.60
N TRP A 100 6.25 2.50 -2.60
CA TRP A 100 5.71 1.76 -1.46
C TRP A 100 6.59 1.92 -0.21
N ILE A 101 7.91 1.83 -0.37
CA ILE A 101 8.86 2.05 0.73
C ILE A 101 8.76 3.48 1.26
N GLU A 102 8.68 4.47 0.37
CA GLU A 102 8.48 5.88 0.75
C GLU A 102 7.17 6.07 1.52
N PHE A 103 6.10 5.44 1.08
CA PHE A 103 4.82 5.47 1.77
C PHE A 103 4.93 4.91 3.20
N LYS A 104 5.57 3.75 3.36
CA LYS A 104 5.81 3.15 4.67
C LYS A 104 6.65 4.05 5.57
N ASN A 105 7.65 4.72 5.01
CA ASN A 105 8.46 5.69 5.74
C ASN A 105 7.63 6.90 6.19
N SER A 106 6.71 7.37 5.38
CA SER A 106 5.77 8.44 5.74
C SER A 106 4.84 8.01 6.88
N VAL A 107 4.31 6.80 6.82
CA VAL A 107 3.50 6.23 7.92
C VAL A 107 4.29 6.21 9.22
N LYS A 108 5.53 5.72 9.16
CA LYS A 108 6.41 5.67 10.34
C LYS A 108 6.64 7.07 10.91
N SER A 109 6.91 8.05 10.06
CA SER A 109 7.10 9.44 10.45
C SER A 109 5.90 9.98 11.23
N TYR A 110 4.69 9.73 10.73
CA TYR A 110 3.46 10.18 11.40
C TYR A 110 3.19 9.42 12.71
N ILE A 111 3.56 8.16 12.81
CA ILE A 111 3.50 7.42 14.07
C ILE A 111 4.44 8.06 15.11
N ASP A 112 5.67 8.36 14.73
CA ASP A 112 6.70 8.88 15.62
C ASP A 112 6.44 10.33 16.04
N CYS A 113 5.75 11.12 15.21
CA CYS A 113 5.48 12.54 15.48
C CYS A 113 4.22 12.82 16.32
N ASN A 114 3.46 11.80 16.70
CA ASN A 114 2.20 11.98 17.47
C ASN A 114 1.20 12.96 16.83
N ILE A 115 1.09 12.94 15.51
CA ILE A 115 0.15 13.82 14.81
C ILE A 115 -1.28 13.35 15.07
N GLU A 116 -2.16 14.29 15.49
CA GLU A 116 -3.60 14.05 15.58
C GLU A 116 -4.20 14.09 14.18
N VAL A 117 -5.04 13.11 13.87
CA VAL A 117 -5.77 13.03 12.60
C VAL A 117 -7.24 13.38 12.89
N GLU A 118 -7.73 14.43 12.22
CA GLU A 118 -9.14 14.77 12.26
C GLU A 118 -9.87 14.10 11.09
N PHE A 119 -10.94 13.39 11.42
CA PHE A 119 -11.86 12.82 10.44
C PHE A 119 -13.12 13.68 10.39
N ILE A 120 -13.38 14.25 9.25
CA ILE A 120 -14.55 15.08 9.01
C ILE A 120 -15.67 14.24 8.40
#